data_9792cbeb0de0d99faad2d1617f4edd8c
#
_entry.id   9792cbeb0de0d99faad2d1617f4edd8c
#
_cell.length_a   1.000
_cell.length_b   1.000
_cell.length_c   1.000
_cell.angle_alpha   90.00
_cell.angle_beta   90.00
_cell.angle_gamma   90.00
#
_symmetry.space_group_name_H-M   'P 1'
#
loop_
_entity.id
_entity.type
_entity.pdbx_description
1 polymer ?
#
loop_
_entity_poly.entity_id
_entity_poly.type
_entity_poly.pdbx_seq_one_letter_code
_entity_poly.pdbx_strand_id
1 'polypeptide(L)'
;MYTGNYECLELFVKPDEGKKGSVLLKNVKESTTETKELKHIYGNWIKFPVSRNTEYEISTQDCTITFAYLSECENIMENGICVLDTTDNYKEMNKEEFLHFIDTPYREQYHFSPVVNWNNDPNGLCWFKGYYHLFYQMNPFGQEWNNMYWGHAASKDLVHWTHLPVVLEPQEEILDNLAIKGGAFSGSALPMGDEVYFYLTRHIGPQDDGWETIQYQIGRAHV
;
A
#
# COMPACT_ATOMS: atom_id res chain seq x y z
N MET A 1 18.85 2.22 3.72
CA MET A 1 17.65 3.04 4.03
C MET A 1 17.86 3.80 5.33
N TYR A 2 17.57 5.11 5.34
CA TYR A 2 17.62 5.95 6.55
C TYR A 2 16.21 6.43 6.91
N THR A 3 15.80 6.30 8.15
CA THR A 3 14.39 6.51 8.54
C THR A 3 13.98 7.98 8.76
N GLY A 4 14.92 8.92 8.94
CA GLY A 4 14.56 10.30 9.23
C GLY A 4 13.55 10.40 10.38
N ASN A 5 12.43 11.07 10.16
CA ASN A 5 11.35 11.22 11.12
C ASN A 5 10.30 10.09 11.11
N TYR A 6 10.46 9.10 10.22
CA TYR A 6 9.50 8.03 10.04
C TYR A 6 9.61 6.95 11.11
N GLU A 7 8.48 6.28 11.42
CA GLU A 7 8.34 5.32 12.50
C GLU A 7 7.83 3.95 12.02
N CYS A 8 7.36 3.87 10.80
CA CYS A 8 6.85 2.63 10.23
C CYS A 8 7.42 2.41 8.82
N LEU A 9 7.92 1.21 8.58
CA LEU A 9 8.27 0.72 7.26
C LEU A 9 7.20 -0.27 6.81
N GLU A 10 6.60 -0.03 5.64
CA GLU A 10 5.61 -0.91 5.05
C GLU A 10 6.12 -1.44 3.71
N LEU A 11 6.03 -2.75 3.54
CA LEU A 11 6.54 -3.48 2.39
C LEU A 11 5.45 -4.36 1.79
N PHE A 12 5.28 -4.29 0.48
CA PHE A 12 4.46 -5.23 -0.29
C PHE A 12 5.37 -6.22 -0.98
N VAL A 13 5.29 -7.47 -0.56
CA VAL A 13 6.27 -8.51 -0.87
C VAL A 13 5.60 -9.69 -1.56
N LYS A 14 6.09 -10.03 -2.73
CA LYS A 14 5.63 -11.18 -3.50
C LYS A 14 6.61 -12.34 -3.33
N PRO A 15 6.19 -13.52 -2.85
CA PRO A 15 7.05 -14.69 -2.79
C PRO A 15 7.39 -15.18 -4.19
N ASP A 16 8.56 -15.79 -4.35
CA ASP A 16 8.90 -16.53 -5.55
C ASP A 16 8.02 -17.77 -5.66
N GLU A 17 7.75 -18.20 -6.88
CA GLU A 17 6.83 -19.33 -7.14
C GLU A 17 7.26 -20.60 -6.38
N GLY A 18 6.32 -21.14 -5.59
CA GLY A 18 6.53 -22.35 -4.79
C GLY A 18 7.49 -22.20 -3.61
N LYS A 19 7.86 -20.97 -3.23
CA LYS A 19 8.79 -20.69 -2.13
C LYS A 19 8.09 -20.09 -0.93
N LYS A 20 8.70 -20.32 0.24
CA LYS A 20 8.40 -19.56 1.47
C LYS A 20 9.47 -18.48 1.60
N GLY A 21 9.13 -17.27 1.25
CA GLY A 21 10.06 -16.16 1.32
C GLY A 21 10.12 -15.53 2.72
N SER A 22 11.14 -14.72 2.93
CA SER A 22 11.28 -13.92 4.15
C SER A 22 11.92 -12.56 3.87
N VAL A 23 11.63 -11.59 4.75
CA VAL A 23 12.25 -10.28 4.77
C VAL A 23 12.98 -10.10 6.08
N LEU A 24 14.23 -9.68 6.02
CA LEU A 24 15.07 -9.36 7.16
C LEU A 24 15.33 -7.85 7.18
N LEU A 25 15.04 -7.23 8.30
CA LEU A 25 15.37 -5.84 8.61
C LEU A 25 16.47 -5.80 9.68
N LYS A 26 17.61 -5.19 9.35
CA LYS A 26 18.74 -5.05 10.27
C LYS A 26 18.98 -3.60 10.64
N ASN A 27 18.97 -3.28 11.91
CA ASN A 27 19.44 -2.02 12.43
C ASN A 27 20.99 -1.99 12.36
N VAL A 28 21.53 -1.08 11.54
CA VAL A 28 22.99 -1.04 11.26
C VAL A 28 23.78 -0.68 12.50
N LYS A 29 23.30 0.27 13.30
CA LYS A 29 24.00 0.77 14.49
C LYS A 29 24.00 -0.24 15.64
N GLU A 30 22.86 -0.86 15.91
CA GLU A 30 22.69 -1.79 17.02
C GLU A 30 23.04 -3.21 16.66
N SER A 31 23.21 -3.51 15.37
CA SER A 31 23.42 -4.85 14.83
C SER A 31 22.30 -5.85 15.20
N THR A 32 21.10 -5.33 15.52
CA THR A 32 19.91 -6.14 15.78
C THR A 32 19.19 -6.45 14.46
N THR A 33 18.56 -7.62 14.39
CA THR A 33 17.81 -8.06 13.21
C THR A 33 16.41 -8.51 13.59
N GLU A 34 15.43 -8.16 12.74
CA GLU A 34 14.08 -8.70 12.79
C GLU A 34 13.79 -9.40 11.46
N THR A 35 13.31 -10.64 11.52
CA THR A 35 12.94 -11.41 10.32
C THR A 35 11.44 -11.68 10.34
N LYS A 36 10.77 -11.44 9.22
CA LYS A 36 9.38 -11.82 8.99
C LYS A 36 9.26 -12.80 7.84
N GLU A 37 8.75 -13.99 8.15
CA GLU A 37 8.39 -14.99 7.16
C GLU A 37 7.12 -14.57 6.43
N LEU A 38 7.07 -14.82 5.13
CA LEU A 38 5.87 -14.59 4.33
C LEU A 38 4.80 -15.64 4.70
N LYS A 39 3.58 -15.16 4.92
CA LYS A 39 2.44 -16.03 5.28
C LYS A 39 1.69 -16.51 4.05
N HIS A 40 1.51 -15.64 3.07
CA HIS A 40 0.62 -15.82 1.93
C HIS A 40 1.39 -16.07 0.64
N ILE A 41 0.83 -16.90 -0.23
CA ILE A 41 1.48 -17.32 -1.49
C ILE A 41 1.30 -16.30 -2.63
N TYR A 42 0.28 -15.43 -2.59
CA TYR A 42 0.08 -14.41 -3.60
C TYR A 42 0.92 -13.16 -3.32
N GLY A 43 0.79 -12.62 -2.11
CA GLY A 43 1.46 -11.40 -1.71
C GLY A 43 1.25 -11.09 -0.24
N ASN A 44 2.18 -10.36 0.35
CA ASN A 44 2.19 -10.07 1.79
C ASN A 44 2.41 -8.58 2.02
N TRP A 45 1.59 -7.99 2.86
CA TRP A 45 1.77 -6.64 3.37
C TRP A 45 2.46 -6.72 4.74
N ILE A 46 3.72 -6.35 4.78
CA ILE A 46 4.58 -6.47 5.97
C ILE A 46 4.84 -5.08 6.54
N LYS A 47 4.70 -4.94 7.85
CA LYS A 47 4.98 -3.70 8.58
C LYS A 47 6.09 -3.95 9.60
N PHE A 48 7.10 -3.09 9.62
CA PHE A 48 8.12 -3.04 10.65
C PHE A 48 8.03 -1.71 11.39
N PRO A 49 7.90 -1.69 12.71
CA PRO A 49 8.19 -0.49 13.49
C PRO A 49 9.68 -0.16 13.34
N VAL A 50 10.00 1.09 13.08
CA VAL A 50 11.39 1.54 12.94
C VAL A 50 11.67 2.72 13.87
N SER A 51 12.92 2.85 14.31
CA SER A 51 13.36 4.00 15.11
C SER A 51 13.66 5.18 14.21
N ARG A 52 13.28 6.37 14.64
CA ARG A 52 13.60 7.63 13.94
C ARG A 52 15.13 7.81 13.86
N ASN A 53 15.58 8.49 12.81
CA ASN A 53 16.99 8.85 12.58
C ASN A 53 17.96 7.65 12.65
N THR A 54 17.53 6.52 12.12
CA THR A 54 18.24 5.26 12.20
C THR A 54 18.44 4.65 10.82
N GLU A 55 19.61 4.06 10.60
CA GLU A 55 19.95 3.37 9.36
C GLU A 55 19.60 1.88 9.46
N TYR A 56 18.92 1.37 8.42
CA TYR A 56 18.55 -0.04 8.30
C TYR A 56 19.00 -0.63 6.96
N GLU A 57 19.32 -1.91 7.00
CA GLU A 57 19.51 -2.76 5.81
C GLU A 57 18.31 -3.68 5.65
N ILE A 58 17.78 -3.76 4.43
CA ILE A 58 16.69 -4.67 4.06
C ILE A 58 17.30 -5.79 3.21
N SER A 59 16.97 -7.03 3.55
CA SER A 59 17.37 -8.20 2.77
C SER A 59 16.16 -9.10 2.54
N THR A 60 16.08 -9.71 1.38
CA THR A 60 15.02 -10.65 1.00
C THR A 60 15.60 -12.01 0.71
N GLN A 61 14.84 -13.06 1.02
CA GLN A 61 15.12 -14.42 0.61
C GLN A 61 13.88 -15.00 -0.06
N ASP A 62 14.05 -15.55 -1.27
CA ASP A 62 12.97 -16.19 -2.05
C ASP A 62 11.71 -15.33 -2.23
N CYS A 63 11.90 -14.01 -2.37
CA CYS A 63 10.81 -13.06 -2.58
C CYS A 63 11.29 -11.72 -3.13
N THR A 64 10.37 -10.94 -3.69
CA THR A 64 10.60 -9.62 -4.26
C THR A 64 9.71 -8.58 -3.61
N ILE A 65 10.27 -7.42 -3.24
CA ILE A 65 9.52 -6.26 -2.78
C ILE A 65 9.07 -5.47 -4.00
N THR A 66 7.76 -5.33 -4.16
CA THR A 66 7.14 -4.66 -5.32
C THR A 66 6.76 -3.21 -5.06
N PHE A 67 6.55 -2.87 -3.79
CA PHE A 67 6.28 -1.51 -3.32
C PHE A 67 6.74 -1.37 -1.88
N ALA A 68 7.34 -0.24 -1.53
CA ALA A 68 7.85 0.02 -0.19
C ALA A 68 7.75 1.51 0.14
N TYR A 69 7.43 1.82 1.38
CA TYR A 69 7.43 3.20 1.86
C TYR A 69 7.63 3.28 3.38
N LEU A 70 8.09 4.45 3.81
CA LEU A 70 8.11 4.87 5.21
C LEU A 70 6.93 5.79 5.49
N SER A 71 6.41 5.74 6.70
CA SER A 71 5.34 6.64 7.18
C SER A 71 5.58 7.10 8.61
N GLU A 72 4.97 8.24 8.96
CA GLU A 72 4.95 8.80 10.31
C GLU A 72 3.49 9.03 10.74
N CYS A 73 3.23 9.13 12.05
CA CYS A 73 1.86 9.35 12.54
C CYS A 73 1.50 10.83 12.66
N GLU A 74 2.46 11.71 13.02
CA GLU A 74 2.16 13.08 13.45
C GLU A 74 1.75 14.01 12.30
N ASN A 75 2.47 13.96 11.16
CA ASN A 75 2.28 14.88 10.03
C ASN A 75 1.95 14.16 8.72
N ILE A 76 1.36 12.99 8.81
CA ILE A 76 1.10 12.11 7.65
C ILE A 76 0.26 12.80 6.57
N MET A 77 -0.69 13.67 6.95
CA MET A 77 -1.56 14.39 6.02
C MET A 77 -0.82 15.46 5.20
N GLU A 78 0.26 15.99 5.74
CA GLU A 78 1.09 17.01 5.07
C GLU A 78 2.26 16.38 4.30
N ASN A 79 2.95 15.42 4.94
CA ASN A 79 4.17 14.83 4.41
C ASN A 79 3.91 13.61 3.52
N GLY A 80 2.83 12.86 3.80
CA GLY A 80 2.52 11.63 3.10
C GLY A 80 3.50 10.50 3.41
N ILE A 81 3.48 9.50 2.55
CA ILE A 81 4.44 8.39 2.57
C ILE A 81 5.76 8.81 1.90
N CYS A 82 6.88 8.36 2.44
CA CYS A 82 8.18 8.44 1.78
C CYS A 82 8.42 7.15 1.00
N VAL A 83 8.31 7.23 -0.31
CA VAL A 83 8.49 6.06 -1.18
C VAL A 83 9.95 5.66 -1.23
N LEU A 84 10.21 4.35 -1.19
CA LEU A 84 11.54 3.79 -1.30
C LEU A 84 11.77 3.24 -2.71
N ASP A 85 12.94 3.52 -3.28
CA ASP A 85 13.36 2.94 -4.54
C ASP A 85 13.72 1.46 -4.34
N THR A 86 12.84 0.56 -4.77
CA THR A 86 13.06 -0.88 -4.65
C THR A 86 14.15 -1.40 -5.61
N THR A 87 14.63 -0.57 -6.53
CA THR A 87 15.68 -0.93 -7.49
C THR A 87 17.08 -0.42 -7.06
N ASP A 88 17.14 0.53 -6.12
CA ASP A 88 18.37 1.13 -5.59
C ASP A 88 18.45 1.01 -4.06
N ASN A 89 18.65 -0.19 -3.56
CA ASN A 89 18.85 -0.50 -2.13
C ASN A 89 17.81 0.12 -1.17
N TYR A 90 16.58 0.27 -1.64
CA TYR A 90 15.49 0.88 -0.85
C TYR A 90 15.85 2.29 -0.37
N LYS A 91 16.52 3.05 -1.23
CA LYS A 91 16.85 4.44 -0.97
C LYS A 91 15.57 5.27 -0.86
N GLU A 92 15.54 6.17 0.12
CA GLU A 92 14.48 7.16 0.26
C GLU A 92 14.51 8.12 -0.93
N MET A 93 13.37 8.33 -1.57
CA MET A 93 13.22 9.36 -2.59
C MET A 93 12.78 10.67 -1.94
N ASN A 94 13.56 11.72 -2.10
CA ASN A 94 13.09 13.06 -1.77
C ASN A 94 12.00 13.49 -2.77
N LYS A 95 11.34 14.62 -2.51
CA LYS A 95 10.21 15.06 -3.32
C LYS A 95 10.57 15.24 -4.81
N GLU A 96 11.76 15.74 -5.12
CA GLU A 96 12.21 15.95 -6.51
C GLU A 96 12.52 14.60 -7.19
N GLU A 97 13.26 13.72 -6.52
CA GLU A 97 13.52 12.35 -6.97
C GLU A 97 12.23 11.58 -7.19
N PHE A 98 11.29 11.67 -6.26
CA PHE A 98 9.98 11.05 -6.38
C PHE A 98 9.19 11.59 -7.57
N LEU A 99 9.12 12.92 -7.75
CA LEU A 99 8.45 13.52 -8.90
C LEU A 99 9.08 13.08 -10.22
N HIS A 100 10.40 12.99 -10.28
CA HIS A 100 11.11 12.49 -11.46
C HIS A 100 10.85 10.99 -11.70
N PHE A 101 10.82 10.19 -10.64
CA PHE A 101 10.51 8.76 -10.72
C PHE A 101 9.12 8.48 -11.31
N ILE A 102 8.12 9.29 -10.96
CA ILE A 102 6.75 9.13 -11.43
C ILE A 102 6.47 9.89 -12.74
N ASP A 103 7.29 10.84 -13.15
CA ASP A 103 7.10 11.64 -14.37
C ASP A 103 7.55 10.87 -15.61
N THR A 104 6.72 9.91 -16.00
CA THR A 104 6.94 9.11 -17.21
C THR A 104 6.15 9.69 -18.39
N PRO A 105 6.53 9.39 -19.65
CA PRO A 105 5.83 9.90 -20.85
C PRO A 105 4.34 9.55 -20.92
N TYR A 106 3.90 8.57 -20.18
CA TYR A 106 2.51 8.08 -20.17
C TYR A 106 1.74 8.52 -18.92
N ARG A 107 2.39 9.23 -17.96
CA ARG A 107 1.71 9.69 -16.76
C ARG A 107 0.76 10.83 -17.10
N GLU A 108 -0.45 10.72 -16.59
CA GLU A 108 -1.45 11.80 -16.66
C GLU A 108 -0.95 13.05 -15.92
N GLN A 109 -1.10 14.23 -16.54
CA GLN A 109 -0.58 15.49 -16.00
C GLN A 109 -1.52 16.16 -15.00
N TYR A 110 -2.79 15.83 -15.00
CA TYR A 110 -3.80 16.44 -14.14
C TYR A 110 -4.80 15.47 -13.52
N HIS A 111 -4.88 14.23 -14.01
CA HIS A 111 -5.65 13.19 -13.34
C HIS A 111 -4.83 12.57 -12.19
N PHE A 112 -5.54 12.13 -11.15
CA PHE A 112 -4.91 11.35 -10.10
C PHE A 112 -4.32 10.06 -10.68
N SER A 113 -3.11 9.74 -10.26
CA SER A 113 -2.47 8.45 -10.54
C SER A 113 -1.84 7.91 -9.27
N PRO A 114 -1.85 6.59 -9.02
CA PRO A 114 -1.16 6.01 -7.88
C PRO A 114 0.36 6.19 -8.02
N VAL A 115 1.06 5.92 -6.93
CA VAL A 115 2.54 5.95 -6.94
C VAL A 115 3.11 4.91 -7.88
N VAL A 116 2.63 3.67 -7.77
CA VAL A 116 3.09 2.52 -8.56
C VAL A 116 1.94 1.56 -8.84
N ASN A 117 2.15 0.68 -9.81
CA ASN A 117 1.32 -0.49 -10.09
C ASN A 117 -0.10 -0.17 -10.57
N TRP A 118 -0.97 -1.19 -10.56
CA TRP A 118 -2.34 -1.08 -11.06
C TRP A 118 -3.25 -0.30 -10.13
N ASN A 119 -4.08 0.58 -10.70
CA ASN A 119 -5.27 1.10 -10.03
C ASN A 119 -6.47 1.11 -10.97
N ASN A 120 -7.67 1.08 -10.41
CA ASN A 120 -8.93 1.24 -11.13
C ASN A 120 -9.90 2.16 -10.38
N ASP A 121 -10.98 1.64 -9.79
CA ASP A 121 -12.08 2.46 -9.30
C ASP A 121 -11.67 3.41 -8.18
N PRO A 122 -12.02 4.71 -8.27
CA PRO A 122 -12.01 5.60 -7.11
C PRO A 122 -13.11 5.18 -6.14
N ASN A 123 -12.79 5.16 -4.86
CA ASN A 123 -13.67 4.71 -3.79
C ASN A 123 -13.75 5.75 -2.68
N GLY A 124 -14.83 5.70 -1.91
CA GLY A 124 -14.92 6.38 -0.63
C GLY A 124 -14.60 7.87 -0.64
N LEU A 125 -14.89 8.58 -1.75
CA LEU A 125 -14.66 10.02 -1.84
C LEU A 125 -15.41 10.75 -0.74
N CYS A 126 -14.70 11.45 0.15
CA CYS A 126 -15.32 12.18 1.23
C CYS A 126 -14.48 13.40 1.67
N TRP A 127 -15.14 14.34 2.32
CA TRP A 127 -14.50 15.44 3.03
C TRP A 127 -14.44 15.10 4.52
N PHE A 128 -13.22 15.06 5.09
CA PHE A 128 -13.01 14.72 6.49
C PHE A 128 -11.79 15.45 7.05
N LYS A 129 -11.89 15.98 8.27
CA LYS A 129 -10.81 16.70 8.98
C LYS A 129 -10.03 17.72 8.13
N GLY A 130 -10.74 18.44 7.24
CA GLY A 130 -10.12 19.50 6.44
C GLY A 130 -9.44 19.05 5.16
N TYR A 131 -9.67 17.82 4.72
CA TYR A 131 -9.14 17.25 3.48
C TYR A 131 -10.21 16.55 2.67
N TYR A 132 -10.06 16.56 1.35
CA TYR A 132 -10.70 15.60 0.44
C TYR A 132 -9.91 14.31 0.49
N HIS A 133 -10.57 13.22 0.83
CA HIS A 133 -9.99 11.88 0.83
C HIS A 133 -10.42 11.13 -0.42
N LEU A 134 -9.47 10.50 -1.06
CA LEU A 134 -9.64 9.58 -2.18
C LEU A 134 -9.06 8.24 -1.79
N PHE A 135 -9.91 7.22 -1.75
CA PHE A 135 -9.48 5.84 -1.72
C PHE A 135 -9.60 5.27 -3.13
N TYR A 136 -8.84 4.23 -3.45
CA TYR A 136 -8.86 3.66 -4.79
C TYR A 136 -8.44 2.19 -4.76
N GLN A 137 -9.06 1.39 -5.63
CA GLN A 137 -8.61 0.02 -5.82
C GLN A 137 -7.21 0.00 -6.40
N MET A 138 -6.33 -0.80 -5.81
CA MET A 138 -4.97 -0.99 -6.31
C MET A 138 -4.51 -2.44 -6.16
N ASN A 139 -3.65 -2.89 -7.06
CA ASN A 139 -2.85 -4.10 -6.87
C ASN A 139 -1.41 -3.70 -6.58
N PRO A 140 -0.92 -3.78 -5.34
CA PRO A 140 0.43 -3.36 -4.99
C PRO A 140 1.53 -4.32 -5.51
N PHE A 141 1.16 -5.46 -6.11
CA PHE A 141 2.10 -6.49 -6.53
C PHE A 141 2.33 -6.55 -8.04
N GLY A 142 1.67 -5.72 -8.84
CA GLY A 142 1.85 -5.73 -10.28
C GLY A 142 0.99 -4.74 -11.04
N GLN A 143 1.21 -4.70 -12.35
CA GLN A 143 0.55 -3.79 -13.29
C GLN A 143 -0.72 -4.39 -13.92
N GLU A 144 -1.27 -5.42 -13.31
CA GLU A 144 -2.45 -6.17 -13.77
C GLU A 144 -3.57 -6.08 -12.74
N TRP A 145 -4.81 -6.14 -13.21
CA TRP A 145 -5.94 -6.35 -12.32
C TRP A 145 -5.85 -7.71 -11.65
N ASN A 146 -5.89 -7.72 -10.32
CA ASN A 146 -5.88 -8.94 -9.51
C ASN A 146 -6.48 -8.67 -8.13
N ASN A 147 -5.88 -9.16 -7.05
CA ASN A 147 -6.40 -8.98 -5.71
C ASN A 147 -6.31 -7.52 -5.27
N MET A 148 -7.48 -6.91 -5.06
CA MET A 148 -7.60 -5.47 -4.83
C MET A 148 -7.43 -5.10 -3.36
N TYR A 149 -6.50 -4.19 -3.14
CA TYR A 149 -6.32 -3.38 -1.95
C TYR A 149 -7.01 -2.03 -2.12
N TRP A 150 -7.14 -1.24 -1.06
CA TRP A 150 -7.44 0.17 -1.18
C TRP A 150 -6.23 1.00 -0.81
N GLY A 151 -5.75 1.74 -1.81
CA GLY A 151 -4.81 2.85 -1.61
C GLY A 151 -5.54 4.08 -1.09
N HIS A 152 -4.78 5.08 -0.64
CA HIS A 152 -5.31 6.29 -0.04
C HIS A 152 -4.50 7.51 -0.47
N ALA A 153 -5.20 8.59 -0.76
CA ALA A 153 -4.61 9.90 -0.97
C ALA A 153 -5.51 10.99 -0.38
N ALA A 154 -4.93 12.12 -0.02
CA ALA A 154 -5.68 13.27 0.48
C ALA A 154 -5.25 14.56 -0.23
N SER A 155 -6.19 15.52 -0.30
CA SER A 155 -5.97 16.81 -0.97
C SER A 155 -6.73 17.93 -0.26
N LYS A 156 -6.19 19.15 -0.32
CA LYS A 156 -6.90 20.37 0.12
C LYS A 156 -7.67 21.04 -1.02
N ASP A 157 -7.34 20.73 -2.26
CA ASP A 157 -7.81 21.47 -3.45
C ASP A 157 -8.29 20.58 -4.61
N LEU A 158 -8.26 19.25 -4.46
CA LEU A 158 -8.60 18.24 -5.48
C LEU A 158 -7.63 18.20 -6.68
N VAL A 159 -6.53 18.93 -6.63
CA VAL A 159 -5.51 19.02 -7.67
C VAL A 159 -4.19 18.43 -7.17
N HIS A 160 -3.74 18.87 -6.00
CA HIS A 160 -2.51 18.41 -5.39
C HIS A 160 -2.82 17.32 -4.34
N TRP A 161 -2.35 16.12 -4.62
CA TRP A 161 -2.61 14.95 -3.79
C TRP A 161 -1.39 14.51 -3.00
N THR A 162 -1.57 14.30 -1.71
CA THR A 162 -0.62 13.65 -0.83
C THR A 162 -0.95 12.16 -0.77
N HIS A 163 -0.01 11.31 -1.16
CA HIS A 163 -0.18 9.86 -1.04
C HIS A 163 -0.01 9.43 0.40
N LEU A 164 -0.92 8.60 0.87
CA LEU A 164 -1.01 8.12 2.24
C LEU A 164 -0.84 6.59 2.30
N PRO A 165 -0.66 6.00 3.49
CA PRO A 165 -0.58 4.55 3.62
C PRO A 165 -1.81 3.84 3.05
N VAL A 166 -1.60 2.63 2.55
CA VAL A 166 -2.68 1.71 2.14
C VAL A 166 -3.58 1.43 3.34
N VAL A 167 -4.90 1.36 3.14
CA VAL A 167 -5.87 1.28 4.24
C VAL A 167 -6.62 -0.05 4.34
N LEU A 168 -6.78 -0.77 3.24
CA LEU A 168 -7.48 -2.06 3.23
C LEU A 168 -6.71 -3.08 2.42
N GLU A 169 -6.71 -4.30 2.92
CA GLU A 169 -6.23 -5.49 2.23
C GLU A 169 -7.38 -6.43 1.86
N PRO A 170 -7.19 -7.33 0.88
CA PRO A 170 -8.18 -8.37 0.55
C PRO A 170 -8.32 -9.38 1.69
N GLN A 171 -9.30 -10.26 1.57
CA GLN A 171 -9.49 -11.36 2.50
C GLN A 171 -8.36 -12.41 2.35
N GLU A 172 -7.98 -13.05 3.47
CA GLU A 172 -6.86 -14.00 3.52
C GLU A 172 -7.01 -15.17 2.53
N GLU A 173 -8.25 -15.63 2.29
CA GLU A 173 -8.55 -16.75 1.40
C GLU A 173 -8.03 -16.51 -0.03
N ILE A 174 -8.06 -15.25 -0.49
CA ILE A 174 -7.57 -14.88 -1.82
C ILE A 174 -6.04 -14.90 -1.85
N LEU A 175 -5.39 -14.52 -0.77
CA LEU A 175 -3.94 -14.45 -0.69
C LEU A 175 -3.27 -15.84 -0.66
N ASP A 176 -4.04 -16.88 -0.30
CA ASP A 176 -3.54 -18.25 -0.18
C ASP A 176 -4.08 -19.20 -1.26
N ASN A 177 -4.81 -18.67 -2.25
CA ASN A 177 -5.36 -19.50 -3.32
C ASN A 177 -5.24 -18.81 -4.68
N LEU A 178 -4.27 -19.21 -5.49
CA LEU A 178 -4.03 -18.66 -6.82
C LEU A 178 -5.13 -18.98 -7.85
N ALA A 179 -6.08 -19.86 -7.52
CA ALA A 179 -7.22 -20.18 -8.39
C ALA A 179 -8.38 -19.17 -8.25
N ILE A 180 -8.31 -18.27 -7.28
CA ILE A 180 -9.31 -17.23 -7.04
C ILE A 180 -8.66 -15.84 -7.03
N LYS A 181 -9.46 -14.83 -7.32
CA LYS A 181 -9.10 -13.42 -7.29
C LYS A 181 -10.26 -12.58 -6.77
N GLY A 182 -10.00 -11.33 -6.41
CA GLY A 182 -11.05 -10.44 -5.92
C GLY A 182 -10.50 -9.37 -4.98
N GLY A 183 -11.03 -9.30 -3.76
CA GLY A 183 -10.53 -8.42 -2.72
C GLY A 183 -11.48 -7.30 -2.32
N ALA A 184 -10.92 -6.19 -1.89
CA ALA A 184 -11.66 -4.99 -1.51
C ALA A 184 -12.11 -4.24 -2.76
N PHE A 185 -13.34 -4.53 -3.22
CA PHE A 185 -13.94 -3.89 -4.40
C PHE A 185 -14.53 -2.53 -4.06
N SER A 186 -15.20 -1.93 -5.05
CA SER A 186 -15.74 -0.59 -4.95
C SER A 186 -16.65 -0.40 -3.75
N GLY A 187 -16.63 0.80 -3.20
CA GLY A 187 -17.39 1.15 -2.03
C GLY A 187 -17.41 2.64 -1.75
N SER A 188 -18.01 2.99 -0.64
CA SER A 188 -18.17 4.37 -0.17
C SER A 188 -17.60 4.55 1.22
N ALA A 189 -17.30 5.80 1.57
CA ALA A 189 -16.89 6.21 2.90
C ALA A 189 -17.92 7.19 3.48
N LEU A 190 -18.25 7.01 4.75
CA LEU A 190 -19.16 7.87 5.50
C LEU A 190 -18.44 8.43 6.73
N PRO A 191 -18.06 9.70 6.74
CA PRO A 191 -17.56 10.37 7.94
C PRO A 191 -18.66 10.50 9.01
N MET A 192 -18.35 10.07 10.24
CA MET A 192 -19.23 10.17 11.40
C MET A 192 -18.45 10.56 12.65
N GLY A 193 -18.57 11.81 13.09
CA GLY A 193 -17.77 12.34 14.20
C GLY A 193 -16.28 12.35 13.84
N ASP A 194 -15.47 11.65 14.61
CA ASP A 194 -14.01 11.56 14.42
C ASP A 194 -13.57 10.31 13.64
N GLU A 195 -14.50 9.62 13.03
CA GLU A 195 -14.28 8.34 12.36
C GLU A 195 -14.80 8.34 10.92
N VAL A 196 -14.25 7.45 10.09
CA VAL A 196 -14.76 7.17 8.75
C VAL A 196 -15.17 5.70 8.68
N TYR A 197 -16.41 5.46 8.26
CA TYR A 197 -16.94 4.12 8.06
C TYR A 197 -16.88 3.76 6.59
N PHE A 198 -16.30 2.61 6.27
CA PHE A 198 -16.24 2.08 4.92
C PHE A 198 -17.33 1.02 4.69
N TYR A 199 -18.06 1.20 3.59
CA TYR A 199 -19.02 0.24 3.08
C TYR A 199 -18.49 -0.25 1.74
N LEU A 200 -18.05 -1.50 1.67
CA LEU A 200 -17.41 -2.05 0.48
C LEU A 200 -17.91 -3.44 0.14
N THR A 201 -17.74 -3.81 -1.11
CA THR A 201 -17.91 -5.17 -1.57
C THR A 201 -16.62 -5.94 -1.35
N ARG A 202 -16.65 -7.02 -0.58
CA ARG A 202 -15.59 -8.04 -0.59
C ARG A 202 -15.96 -9.09 -1.64
N HIS A 203 -15.19 -9.13 -2.71
CA HIS A 203 -15.43 -10.03 -3.82
C HIS A 203 -14.47 -11.22 -3.79
N ILE A 204 -14.99 -12.39 -4.10
CA ILE A 204 -14.23 -13.61 -4.39
C ILE A 204 -14.81 -14.23 -5.65
N GLY A 205 -13.98 -14.49 -6.63
CA GLY A 205 -14.35 -15.18 -7.86
C GLY A 205 -13.22 -16.07 -8.37
N PRO A 206 -13.51 -17.00 -9.27
CA PRO A 206 -12.48 -17.80 -9.91
C PRO A 206 -11.52 -16.93 -10.73
N GLN A 207 -10.27 -17.38 -10.90
CA GLN A 207 -9.26 -16.68 -11.70
C GLN A 207 -9.68 -16.54 -13.16
N ASP A 208 -10.47 -17.48 -13.68
CA ASP A 208 -10.90 -17.59 -15.08
C ASP A 208 -12.27 -16.93 -15.37
N ASP A 209 -12.53 -15.74 -14.82
CA ASP A 209 -13.67 -14.86 -15.18
C ASP A 209 -15.10 -15.31 -14.80
N GLY A 210 -15.27 -15.96 -13.66
CA GLY A 210 -16.61 -16.17 -13.09
C GLY A 210 -16.94 -15.18 -11.96
N TRP A 211 -18.11 -14.57 -11.96
CA TRP A 211 -18.62 -13.71 -10.90
C TRP A 211 -19.49 -14.53 -9.93
N GLU A 212 -18.90 -15.42 -9.14
CA GLU A 212 -19.69 -16.38 -8.38
C GLU A 212 -20.03 -16.00 -6.95
N THR A 213 -19.22 -15.16 -6.30
CA THR A 213 -19.47 -14.86 -4.88
C THR A 213 -19.20 -13.40 -4.54
N ILE A 214 -20.21 -12.71 -4.06
CA ILE A 214 -20.12 -11.34 -3.56
C ILE A 214 -20.39 -11.37 -2.06
N GLN A 215 -19.44 -10.86 -1.28
CA GLN A 215 -19.59 -10.62 0.14
C GLN A 215 -19.60 -9.12 0.43
N TYR A 216 -20.53 -8.66 1.23
CA TYR A 216 -20.56 -7.26 1.68
C TYR A 216 -19.89 -7.16 3.05
N GLN A 217 -19.05 -6.16 3.22
CA GLN A 217 -18.43 -5.87 4.50
C GLN A 217 -18.56 -4.39 4.85
N ILE A 218 -18.80 -4.13 6.14
CA ILE A 218 -18.70 -2.82 6.74
C ILE A 218 -17.42 -2.82 7.57
N GLY A 219 -16.52 -1.90 7.24
CA GLY A 219 -15.29 -1.68 7.99
C GLY A 219 -15.29 -0.31 8.64
N ARG A 220 -14.50 -0.17 9.70
CA ARG A 220 -14.23 1.10 10.40
C ARG A 220 -12.74 1.37 10.34
N ALA A 221 -12.35 2.56 9.92
CA ALA A 221 -10.98 3.01 9.98
C ALA A 221 -10.86 4.28 10.83
N HIS A 222 -9.81 4.36 11.62
CA HIS A 222 -9.34 5.61 12.20
C HIS A 222 -8.42 6.28 11.18
N VAL A 223 -8.83 7.44 10.70
CA VAL A 223 -8.09 8.24 9.71
C VAL A 223 -7.56 9.51 10.39
#